data_9d8a4ac73a64d1e77cb534f037fce02b
#
_entry.id   9d8a4ac73a64d1e77cb534f037fce02b
#
_cell.length_a   1.000
_cell.length_b   1.000
_cell.length_c   1.000
_cell.angle_alpha   90.00
_cell.angle_beta   90.00
_cell.angle_gamma   90.00
#
_symmetry.space_group_name_H-M   'P 1'
#
loop_
_entity.id
_entity.type
_entity.pdbx_description
1 polymer ?
#
loop_
_entity_poly.entity_id
_entity_poly.type
_entity_poly.pdbx_seq_one_letter_code
_entity_poly.pdbx_strand_id
1 'polypeptide(L)'
;MLYIRRNAVAFCFAKQGGMYENLSCWRLYVQNYTEEEFIAGWGQFLPRFFKSDVNVFNYAKGGRSSRLFINEGRFEEIDRHIQSGDYLFIEFCHNDDDSKDYKSMFNRQTPLGVPNESGRFPVIAGVKMPKNYIPPEYIEALNNDDSITDKQAVLNSVLAINQSYPYDTYYPYSKDASMGSYKWFIKQFIDMARKHDASPVLVTAPARTFFNDDGTIMDAPGCHGGNNFSYIRAMRQIGEETGTPVLDLFSYSVELFEKIGHDNIHRYTSIKKGINKGKWPDDFLKELAKPDTVSENTHFNKDGAMLITEGLVELILKSKNPQLCELQSALLHNVL
;
A
#
# COMPACT_ATOMS: atom_id res chain seq x y z
N MET A 1 1.92 5.53 -3.21
CA MET A 1 3.21 6.25 -3.30
C MET A 1 2.95 7.70 -3.63
N LEU A 2 3.57 8.59 -2.90
CA LEU A 2 3.45 10.04 -3.02
C LEU A 2 4.83 10.64 -3.21
N TYR A 3 4.97 11.70 -3.99
CA TYR A 3 6.13 12.58 -3.87
C TYR A 3 5.70 14.03 -3.67
N ILE A 4 6.53 14.80 -3.00
CA ILE A 4 6.26 16.17 -2.56
C ILE A 4 7.34 17.07 -3.16
N ARG A 5 6.92 18.11 -3.84
CA ARG A 5 7.80 19.08 -4.52
C ARG A 5 7.57 20.49 -4.02
N ARG A 6 8.67 21.22 -3.77
CA ARG A 6 8.68 22.68 -3.64
C ARG A 6 8.88 23.33 -5.01
N ASN A 7 8.05 24.29 -5.36
CA ASN A 7 8.17 25.12 -6.57
C ASN A 7 8.02 24.42 -7.92
N ALA A 8 6.87 23.84 -8.25
CA ALA A 8 6.53 23.60 -9.65
C ALA A 8 5.01 23.54 -9.90
N VAL A 9 4.56 24.29 -10.89
CA VAL A 9 3.22 24.19 -11.49
C VAL A 9 3.32 23.23 -12.66
N ALA A 10 2.70 22.05 -12.54
CA ALA A 10 2.37 21.27 -13.74
C ALA A 10 1.19 20.34 -13.43
N PHE A 11 0.09 20.57 -14.14
CA PHE A 11 -1.05 19.68 -14.21
C PHE A 11 -0.75 18.53 -15.16
N CYS A 12 -1.00 17.29 -14.76
CA CYS A 12 -1.16 16.20 -15.70
C CYS A 12 -2.32 15.29 -15.29
N PHE A 13 -3.46 15.49 -15.96
CA PHE A 13 -4.56 14.54 -16.00
C PHE A 13 -4.27 13.50 -17.07
N ALA A 14 -4.11 12.24 -16.69
CA ALA A 14 -4.22 11.14 -17.61
C ALA A 14 -5.51 10.38 -17.35
N LYS A 15 -6.50 10.64 -18.19
CA LYS A 15 -7.72 9.87 -18.35
C LYS A 15 -7.43 8.78 -19.36
N GLN A 16 -7.47 7.51 -18.95
CA GLN A 16 -7.72 6.43 -19.91
C GLN A 16 -8.53 5.32 -19.24
N GLY A 17 -9.71 5.11 -19.83
CA GLY A 17 -10.61 4.04 -19.51
C GLY A 17 -10.17 2.73 -20.16
N GLY A 18 -10.55 1.61 -19.56
CA GLY A 18 -10.39 0.26 -20.09
C GLY A 18 -10.77 -0.78 -19.03
N MET A 19 -12.00 -1.24 -19.16
CA MET A 19 -12.54 -2.53 -18.73
C MET A 19 -11.62 -3.45 -17.90
N TYR A 20 -11.91 -3.59 -16.61
CA TYR A 20 -11.86 -4.81 -15.79
C TYR A 20 -12.58 -4.54 -14.46
N GLU A 21 -13.90 -4.46 -14.54
CA GLU A 21 -14.77 -4.56 -13.35
C GLU A 21 -15.09 -6.04 -13.20
N ASN A 22 -14.44 -6.74 -12.30
CA ASN A 22 -14.92 -7.91 -11.56
C ASN A 22 -13.78 -8.73 -10.95
N LEU A 23 -12.91 -8.10 -10.15
CA LEU A 23 -12.10 -8.82 -9.18
C LEU A 23 -12.13 -8.02 -7.89
N SER A 24 -12.53 -8.68 -6.79
CA SER A 24 -12.71 -8.10 -5.46
C SER A 24 -11.58 -7.13 -5.10
N CYS A 25 -11.94 -5.86 -5.04
CA CYS A 25 -11.02 -4.74 -5.01
C CYS A 25 -10.46 -4.55 -3.60
N TRP A 26 -9.22 -4.92 -3.37
CA TRP A 26 -8.45 -4.51 -2.19
C TRP A 26 -7.77 -3.18 -2.53
N ARG A 27 -8.35 -2.08 -2.07
CA ARG A 27 -7.87 -0.71 -2.33
C ARG A 27 -6.89 -0.30 -1.23
N LEU A 28 -5.85 0.49 -1.57
CA LEU A 28 -4.82 0.92 -0.61
C LEU A 28 -5.18 2.22 0.11
N TYR A 29 -4.64 2.39 1.33
CA TYR A 29 -4.86 3.53 2.22
C TYR A 29 -4.40 4.90 1.69
N VAL A 30 -3.57 4.93 0.65
CA VAL A 30 -2.95 6.17 0.13
C VAL A 30 -3.70 6.76 -1.07
N GLN A 31 -4.44 5.95 -1.83
CA GLN A 31 -5.06 6.35 -3.09
C GLN A 31 -6.09 7.49 -2.90
N ASN A 32 -6.21 8.34 -3.93
CA ASN A 32 -7.32 9.29 -4.03
C ASN A 32 -8.59 8.58 -4.48
N TYR A 33 -9.69 8.86 -3.78
CA TYR A 33 -11.03 8.35 -4.09
C TYR A 33 -11.96 9.50 -4.44
N THR A 34 -13.04 9.20 -5.15
CA THR A 34 -14.04 10.22 -5.51
C THR A 34 -14.90 10.62 -4.32
N GLU A 35 -15.58 11.76 -4.44
CA GLU A 35 -16.53 12.24 -3.43
C GLU A 35 -17.71 11.28 -3.20
N GLU A 36 -18.01 10.43 -4.18
CA GLU A 36 -19.11 9.46 -4.15
C GLU A 36 -18.73 8.12 -3.51
N GLU A 37 -17.47 7.92 -3.14
CA GLU A 37 -17.03 6.68 -2.50
C GLU A 37 -16.98 6.83 -0.99
N PHE A 38 -17.46 5.81 -0.26
CA PHE A 38 -17.36 5.73 1.21
C PHE A 38 -15.99 5.26 1.69
N ILE A 39 -15.02 5.32 0.82
CA ILE A 39 -13.62 4.98 1.05
C ILE A 39 -12.78 6.22 0.83
N ALA A 40 -11.75 6.39 1.65
CA ALA A 40 -10.77 7.45 1.48
C ALA A 40 -9.35 6.95 1.84
N GLY A 41 -8.36 7.54 1.19
CA GLY A 41 -6.95 7.30 1.51
C GLY A 41 -6.31 8.51 2.18
N TRP A 42 -5.40 8.29 3.10
CA TRP A 42 -4.71 9.37 3.80
C TRP A 42 -3.95 10.30 2.82
N GLY A 43 -3.44 9.75 1.72
CA GLY A 43 -2.70 10.53 0.73
C GLY A 43 -3.52 11.64 0.05
N GLN A 44 -4.86 11.52 -0.01
CA GLN A 44 -5.72 12.55 -0.59
C GLN A 44 -5.91 13.77 0.32
N PHE A 45 -5.69 13.61 1.63
CA PHE A 45 -5.83 14.69 2.61
C PHE A 45 -4.49 15.36 2.93
N LEU A 46 -3.37 14.70 2.69
CA LEU A 46 -2.03 15.20 3.01
C LEU A 46 -1.73 16.59 2.42
N PRO A 47 -2.19 16.97 1.21
CA PRO A 47 -1.99 18.32 0.68
C PRO A 47 -2.53 19.44 1.57
N ARG A 48 -3.54 19.17 2.41
CA ARG A 48 -4.16 20.16 3.29
C ARG A 48 -3.24 20.66 4.41
N PHE A 49 -2.19 19.91 4.68
CA PHE A 49 -1.25 20.18 5.77
C PHE A 49 0.02 20.90 5.33
N PHE A 50 0.20 21.06 4.03
CA PHE A 50 1.37 21.75 3.47
C PHE A 50 1.06 23.18 3.05
N LYS A 51 2.10 24.00 3.00
CA LYS A 51 2.05 25.35 2.45
C LYS A 51 1.64 25.33 0.98
N SER A 52 1.08 26.42 0.48
CA SER A 52 0.53 26.51 -0.88
C SER A 52 1.57 26.38 -2.02
N ASP A 53 2.85 26.51 -1.69
CA ASP A 53 3.98 26.30 -2.61
C ASP A 53 4.42 24.83 -2.69
N VAL A 54 3.78 23.93 -1.95
CA VAL A 54 4.09 22.50 -1.93
C VAL A 54 3.06 21.72 -2.74
N ASN A 55 3.52 20.92 -3.67
CA ASN A 55 2.67 20.04 -4.48
C ASN A 55 2.81 18.59 -4.04
N VAL A 56 1.69 17.91 -3.84
CA VAL A 56 1.63 16.49 -3.51
C VAL A 56 1.06 15.73 -4.68
N PHE A 57 1.86 14.82 -5.26
CA PHE A 57 1.47 13.98 -6.38
C PHE A 57 1.21 12.55 -5.89
N ASN A 58 -0.02 12.09 -6.01
CA ASN A 58 -0.42 10.78 -5.50
C ASN A 58 -0.49 9.74 -6.63
N TYR A 59 0.52 8.90 -6.73
CA TYR A 59 0.61 7.78 -7.69
C TYR A 59 0.05 6.46 -7.11
N ALA A 60 -0.45 6.47 -5.88
CA ALA A 60 -0.96 5.25 -5.26
C ALA A 60 -2.13 4.68 -6.06
N LYS A 61 -2.14 3.35 -6.19
CA LYS A 61 -3.22 2.60 -6.84
C LYS A 61 -3.59 1.42 -5.95
N GLY A 62 -4.88 1.31 -5.67
CA GLY A 62 -5.43 0.24 -4.85
C GLY A 62 -5.15 -1.15 -5.40
N GLY A 63 -4.91 -2.12 -4.52
CA GLY A 63 -4.66 -3.50 -4.88
C GLY A 63 -3.24 -3.83 -5.36
N ARG A 64 -2.31 -2.87 -5.33
CA ARG A 64 -0.93 -3.08 -5.83
C ARG A 64 0.02 -3.41 -4.69
N SER A 65 0.80 -4.46 -4.91
CA SER A 65 2.02 -4.74 -4.15
C SER A 65 3.19 -3.92 -4.69
N SER A 66 4.32 -3.93 -3.99
CA SER A 66 5.56 -3.30 -4.45
C SER A 66 6.00 -3.83 -5.82
N ARG A 67 5.97 -5.14 -6.02
CA ARG A 67 6.31 -5.81 -7.28
C ARG A 67 5.32 -5.50 -8.40
N LEU A 68 4.01 -5.62 -8.14
CA LEU A 68 2.97 -5.35 -9.14
C LEU A 68 2.97 -3.90 -9.61
N PHE A 69 3.25 -2.96 -8.72
CA PHE A 69 3.37 -1.55 -9.04
C PHE A 69 4.48 -1.29 -10.07
N ILE A 70 5.61 -2.00 -9.95
CA ILE A 70 6.72 -1.95 -10.93
C ILE A 70 6.28 -2.61 -12.24
N ASN A 71 5.70 -3.81 -12.21
CA ASN A 71 5.27 -4.53 -13.41
C ASN A 71 4.26 -3.72 -14.26
N GLU A 72 3.42 -2.90 -13.64
CA GLU A 72 2.47 -2.02 -14.31
C GLU A 72 3.11 -0.77 -14.93
N GLY A 73 4.43 -0.58 -14.82
CA GLY A 73 5.12 0.61 -15.34
C GLY A 73 4.94 1.88 -14.51
N ARG A 74 4.36 1.78 -13.30
CA ARG A 74 4.11 2.93 -12.41
C ARG A 74 5.38 3.44 -11.74
N PHE A 75 6.34 2.55 -11.56
CA PHE A 75 7.68 2.91 -11.10
C PHE A 75 8.36 3.83 -12.10
N GLU A 76 8.35 3.47 -13.38
CA GLU A 76 8.92 4.25 -14.47
C GLU A 76 8.19 5.57 -14.68
N GLU A 77 6.91 5.64 -14.35
CA GLU A 77 6.16 6.90 -14.36
C GLU A 77 6.70 7.87 -13.31
N ILE A 78 6.98 7.41 -12.09
CA ILE A 78 7.59 8.23 -11.05
C ILE A 78 9.02 8.59 -11.42
N ASP A 79 9.85 7.62 -11.90
CA ASP A 79 11.25 7.84 -12.29
C ASP A 79 11.40 8.96 -13.33
N ARG A 80 10.41 9.13 -14.21
CA ARG A 80 10.40 10.22 -15.20
C ARG A 80 10.04 11.60 -14.65
N HIS A 81 9.35 11.67 -13.52
CA HIS A 81 8.81 12.92 -13.00
C HIS A 81 9.50 13.43 -11.74
N ILE A 82 10.09 12.54 -10.94
CA ILE A 82 10.76 12.89 -9.70
C ILE A 82 12.03 13.73 -9.98
N GLN A 83 12.29 14.72 -9.15
CA GLN A 83 13.40 15.67 -9.33
C GLN A 83 14.17 15.84 -8.04
N SER A 84 15.36 16.45 -8.16
CA SER A 84 16.19 16.84 -7.03
C SER A 84 15.42 17.69 -6.03
N GLY A 85 15.53 17.36 -4.75
CA GLY A 85 14.84 18.02 -3.65
C GLY A 85 13.38 17.54 -3.41
N ASP A 86 12.83 16.64 -4.24
CA ASP A 86 11.53 16.02 -3.99
C ASP A 86 11.62 15.01 -2.83
N TYR A 87 10.50 14.74 -2.18
CA TYR A 87 10.35 13.66 -1.20
C TYR A 87 9.50 12.54 -1.77
N LEU A 88 9.98 11.30 -1.74
CA LEU A 88 9.25 10.13 -2.18
C LEU A 88 8.76 9.30 -0.99
N PHE A 89 7.46 9.35 -0.69
CA PHE A 89 6.84 8.52 0.34
C PHE A 89 6.51 7.13 -0.22
N ILE A 90 7.03 6.09 0.44
CA ILE A 90 6.95 4.70 -0.01
C ILE A 90 6.18 3.89 1.03
N GLU A 91 4.94 3.46 0.69
CA GLU A 91 4.12 2.58 1.52
C GLU A 91 3.68 1.36 0.71
N PHE A 92 4.05 0.18 1.14
CA PHE A 92 3.59 -1.11 0.63
C PHE A 92 3.54 -2.13 1.78
N CYS A 93 2.55 -3.03 1.78
CA CYS A 93 2.43 -4.06 2.81
C CYS A 93 1.34 -5.09 2.48
N HIS A 94 0.07 -4.76 2.68
CA HIS A 94 -1.07 -5.68 2.73
C HIS A 94 -1.32 -6.46 1.42
N ASN A 95 -0.90 -5.92 0.28
CA ASN A 95 -1.01 -6.60 -1.00
C ASN A 95 0.25 -7.41 -1.33
N ASP A 96 1.35 -7.15 -0.65
CA ASP A 96 2.56 -7.95 -0.73
C ASP A 96 2.47 -9.24 0.10
N ASP A 97 1.57 -9.27 1.10
CA ASP A 97 1.40 -10.36 2.06
C ASP A 97 1.25 -11.73 1.40
N ASP A 98 2.24 -12.59 1.63
CA ASP A 98 2.36 -13.94 1.08
C ASP A 98 1.74 -15.03 1.98
N SER A 99 1.14 -14.65 3.12
CA SER A 99 0.41 -15.58 3.99
C SER A 99 -0.94 -16.02 3.44
N LYS A 100 -1.41 -15.37 2.36
CA LYS A 100 -2.69 -15.65 1.71
C LYS A 100 -2.55 -16.76 0.68
N ASP A 101 -3.69 -17.44 0.40
CA ASP A 101 -3.69 -18.50 -0.59
C ASP A 101 -3.32 -17.98 -1.99
N TYR A 102 -2.68 -18.84 -2.79
CA TYR A 102 -2.18 -18.50 -4.12
C TYR A 102 -3.28 -18.09 -5.13
N LYS A 103 -4.51 -18.60 -4.95
CA LYS A 103 -5.60 -18.41 -5.92
C LYS A 103 -6.05 -16.96 -6.04
N SER A 104 -6.14 -16.29 -4.89
CA SER A 104 -6.67 -14.93 -4.83
C SER A 104 -5.60 -13.85 -5.02
N MET A 105 -4.32 -14.18 -4.80
CA MET A 105 -3.28 -13.19 -4.58
C MET A 105 -2.01 -13.37 -5.41
N PHE A 106 -1.91 -14.44 -6.19
CA PHE A 106 -0.71 -14.79 -6.94
C PHE A 106 -0.07 -13.62 -7.68
N ASN A 107 -0.85 -12.82 -8.40
CA ASN A 107 -0.33 -11.67 -9.15
C ASN A 107 0.15 -10.52 -8.27
N ARG A 108 -0.17 -10.50 -6.98
CA ARG A 108 0.12 -9.40 -6.06
C ARG A 108 1.20 -9.72 -5.05
N GLN A 109 1.26 -10.95 -4.57
CA GLN A 109 2.17 -11.33 -3.49
C GLN A 109 3.64 -11.05 -3.84
N THR A 110 4.38 -10.61 -2.84
CA THR A 110 5.83 -10.38 -2.92
C THR A 110 6.46 -11.01 -1.70
N PRO A 111 7.18 -12.14 -1.85
CA PRO A 111 7.65 -12.92 -0.70
C PRO A 111 8.71 -12.16 0.10
N LEU A 112 8.70 -12.38 1.41
CA LEU A 112 9.72 -11.84 2.32
C LEU A 112 11.05 -12.57 2.22
N GLY A 113 11.01 -13.86 1.89
CA GLY A 113 12.13 -14.77 2.03
C GLY A 113 12.31 -15.25 3.48
N VAL A 114 13.23 -16.18 3.68
CA VAL A 114 13.52 -16.76 4.99
C VAL A 114 14.40 -15.80 5.79
N PRO A 115 13.98 -15.36 6.98
CA PRO A 115 14.81 -14.50 7.80
C PRO A 115 16.05 -15.25 8.31
N ASN A 116 17.15 -14.52 8.52
CA ASN A 116 18.35 -15.07 9.14
C ASN A 116 18.16 -15.29 10.65
N GLU A 117 19.20 -15.81 11.34
CA GLU A 117 19.17 -16.09 12.77
C GLU A 117 18.85 -14.87 13.66
N SER A 118 19.13 -13.66 13.19
CA SER A 118 18.76 -12.41 13.88
C SER A 118 17.36 -11.90 13.50
N GLY A 119 16.58 -12.67 12.75
CA GLY A 119 15.22 -12.32 12.34
C GLY A 119 15.14 -11.26 11.23
N ARG A 120 16.25 -11.01 10.51
CA ARG A 120 16.27 -10.05 9.40
C ARG A 120 15.93 -10.73 8.09
N PHE A 121 15.00 -10.16 7.35
CA PHE A 121 14.61 -10.65 6.04
C PHE A 121 15.68 -10.31 4.99
N PRO A 122 15.87 -11.17 3.97
CA PRO A 122 16.89 -10.98 2.95
C PRO A 122 16.52 -9.90 1.93
N VAL A 123 17.54 -9.38 1.26
CA VAL A 123 17.41 -8.56 0.04
C VAL A 123 17.85 -9.44 -1.14
N ILE A 124 16.90 -10.05 -1.82
CA ILE A 124 17.13 -10.95 -2.96
C ILE A 124 16.65 -10.26 -4.23
N ALA A 125 17.53 -10.15 -5.21
CA ALA A 125 17.25 -9.45 -6.46
C ALA A 125 16.07 -10.06 -7.23
N GLY A 126 15.20 -9.19 -7.75
CA GLY A 126 14.12 -9.60 -8.62
C GLY A 126 14.63 -10.11 -9.97
N VAL A 127 14.01 -11.15 -10.48
CA VAL A 127 14.30 -11.72 -11.80
C VAL A 127 13.18 -11.34 -12.77
N LYS A 128 13.54 -10.71 -13.89
CA LYS A 128 12.59 -10.42 -14.97
C LYS A 128 12.36 -11.65 -15.83
N MET A 129 11.12 -11.93 -16.13
CA MET A 129 10.69 -13.03 -16.98
C MET A 129 9.86 -12.50 -18.15
N PRO A 130 9.87 -13.17 -19.31
CA PRO A 130 9.00 -12.84 -20.43
C PRO A 130 7.52 -12.82 -20.00
N LYS A 131 6.72 -11.97 -20.60
CA LYS A 131 5.29 -11.80 -20.26
C LYS A 131 4.45 -13.07 -20.42
N ASN A 132 4.89 -14.02 -21.21
CA ASN A 132 4.23 -15.31 -21.39
C ASN A 132 4.66 -16.39 -20.37
N TYR A 133 5.54 -16.02 -19.43
CA TYR A 133 5.98 -16.96 -18.40
C TYR A 133 4.93 -17.14 -17.31
N ILE A 134 4.66 -18.38 -16.96
CA ILE A 134 3.89 -18.78 -15.78
C ILE A 134 4.78 -19.68 -14.92
N PRO A 135 4.88 -19.41 -13.62
CA PRO A 135 5.69 -20.23 -12.72
C PRO A 135 5.23 -21.68 -12.68
N PRO A 136 6.15 -22.65 -12.71
CA PRO A 136 5.80 -24.06 -12.55
C PRO A 136 5.00 -24.36 -11.29
N GLU A 137 5.35 -23.72 -10.17
CA GLU A 137 4.67 -23.87 -8.89
C GLU A 137 3.21 -23.41 -8.95
N TYR A 138 2.92 -22.38 -9.74
CA TYR A 138 1.54 -21.93 -9.95
C TYR A 138 0.76 -22.94 -10.77
N ILE A 139 1.37 -23.49 -11.82
CA ILE A 139 0.75 -24.52 -12.66
C ILE A 139 0.46 -25.76 -11.81
N GLU A 140 1.43 -26.21 -11.00
CA GLU A 140 1.25 -27.35 -10.09
C GLU A 140 0.13 -27.10 -9.08
N ALA A 141 0.14 -25.97 -8.41
CA ALA A 141 -0.89 -25.61 -7.44
C ALA A 141 -2.28 -25.54 -8.09
N LEU A 142 -2.39 -24.97 -9.29
CA LEU A 142 -3.63 -24.92 -10.05
C LEU A 142 -4.10 -26.33 -10.45
N ASN A 143 -3.19 -27.20 -10.85
CA ASN A 143 -3.52 -28.58 -11.25
C ASN A 143 -4.04 -29.40 -10.07
N ASN A 144 -3.56 -29.15 -8.87
CA ASN A 144 -3.97 -29.81 -7.63
C ASN A 144 -5.23 -29.21 -7.00
N ASP A 145 -5.83 -28.19 -7.63
CA ASP A 145 -7.03 -27.56 -7.11
C ASP A 145 -8.31 -28.10 -7.77
N ASP A 146 -8.99 -29.00 -7.08
CA ASP A 146 -10.25 -29.63 -7.56
C ASP A 146 -11.44 -28.67 -7.58
N SER A 147 -11.36 -27.51 -6.91
CA SER A 147 -12.43 -26.51 -6.92
C SER A 147 -12.48 -25.70 -8.22
N ILE A 148 -11.43 -25.76 -9.05
CA ILE A 148 -11.33 -25.07 -10.33
C ILE A 148 -11.63 -26.03 -11.47
N THR A 149 -12.76 -25.84 -12.11
CA THR A 149 -13.23 -26.68 -13.22
C THR A 149 -12.57 -26.35 -14.54
N ASP A 150 -12.28 -25.06 -14.80
CA ASP A 150 -11.61 -24.62 -16.03
C ASP A 150 -10.24 -24.01 -15.72
N LYS A 151 -9.25 -24.87 -15.54
CA LYS A 151 -7.86 -24.50 -15.24
C LYS A 151 -7.22 -23.72 -16.39
N GLN A 152 -7.60 -24.07 -17.64
CA GLN A 152 -7.07 -23.38 -18.82
C GLN A 152 -7.57 -21.93 -18.91
N ALA A 153 -8.82 -21.65 -18.56
CA ALA A 153 -9.33 -20.27 -18.51
C ALA A 153 -8.59 -19.44 -17.46
N VAL A 154 -8.25 -20.02 -16.31
CA VAL A 154 -7.42 -19.35 -15.29
C VAL A 154 -6.02 -19.01 -15.82
N LEU A 155 -5.34 -19.97 -16.45
CA LEU A 155 -4.02 -19.74 -17.05
C LEU A 155 -4.07 -18.65 -18.13
N ASN A 156 -5.07 -18.68 -19.00
CA ASN A 156 -5.26 -17.68 -20.05
C ASN A 156 -5.49 -16.28 -19.43
N SER A 157 -6.21 -16.18 -18.33
CA SER A 157 -6.44 -14.91 -17.61
C SER A 157 -5.14 -14.37 -17.03
N VAL A 158 -4.30 -15.22 -16.43
CA VAL A 158 -2.99 -14.82 -15.90
C VAL A 158 -2.09 -14.32 -17.02
N LEU A 159 -2.04 -15.05 -18.14
CA LEU A 159 -1.26 -14.65 -19.32
C LEU A 159 -1.74 -13.32 -19.90
N ALA A 160 -3.05 -13.11 -20.01
CA ALA A 160 -3.62 -11.86 -20.51
C ALA A 160 -3.23 -10.67 -19.62
N ILE A 161 -3.24 -10.85 -18.29
CA ILE A 161 -2.79 -9.83 -17.35
C ILE A 161 -1.30 -9.53 -17.55
N ASN A 162 -0.44 -10.55 -17.60
CA ASN A 162 0.99 -10.37 -17.80
C ASN A 162 1.31 -9.68 -19.15
N GLN A 163 0.58 -10.04 -20.20
CA GLN A 163 0.75 -9.43 -21.53
C GLN A 163 0.32 -7.95 -21.55
N SER A 164 -0.57 -7.54 -20.67
CA SER A 164 -1.02 -6.13 -20.56
C SER A 164 0.04 -5.21 -19.98
N TYR A 165 1.07 -5.74 -19.30
CA TYR A 165 2.15 -4.92 -18.73
C TYR A 165 3.04 -4.32 -19.82
N PRO A 166 3.62 -3.13 -19.61
CA PRO A 166 4.43 -2.44 -20.63
C PRO A 166 5.76 -3.16 -20.91
N TYR A 167 6.32 -3.85 -19.91
CA TYR A 167 7.66 -4.48 -19.95
C TYR A 167 7.61 -5.95 -19.57
N ASP A 168 8.75 -6.66 -19.69
CA ASP A 168 8.94 -7.95 -19.04
C ASP A 168 8.71 -7.83 -17.54
N THR A 169 8.05 -8.83 -16.96
CA THR A 169 7.57 -8.77 -15.58
C THR A 169 8.60 -9.39 -14.63
N TYR A 170 8.70 -8.83 -13.45
CA TYR A 170 9.32 -9.55 -12.36
C TYR A 170 8.49 -10.79 -12.03
N TYR A 171 9.19 -11.87 -11.71
CA TYR A 171 8.58 -13.15 -11.40
C TYR A 171 7.45 -12.96 -10.38
N PRO A 172 6.26 -13.52 -10.66
CA PRO A 172 5.09 -13.19 -9.83
C PRO A 172 5.25 -13.66 -8.39
N TYR A 173 5.78 -14.87 -8.14
CA TYR A 173 5.88 -15.41 -6.80
C TYR A 173 6.83 -16.61 -6.73
N SER A 174 7.66 -16.65 -5.69
CA SER A 174 8.37 -17.86 -5.23
C SER A 174 8.37 -17.85 -3.71
N LYS A 175 7.99 -18.96 -3.06
CA LYS A 175 7.90 -19.03 -1.59
C LYS A 175 9.20 -18.71 -0.87
N ASP A 176 10.33 -19.06 -1.47
CA ASP A 176 11.67 -18.83 -0.93
C ASP A 176 12.24 -17.45 -1.29
N ALA A 177 11.48 -16.64 -2.02
CA ALA A 177 11.89 -15.35 -2.57
C ALA A 177 13.10 -15.42 -3.53
N SER A 178 13.44 -16.58 -4.07
CA SER A 178 14.59 -16.75 -4.99
C SER A 178 14.49 -15.88 -6.24
N MET A 179 13.28 -15.47 -6.62
CA MET A 179 13.01 -14.61 -7.78
C MET A 179 12.78 -13.14 -7.42
N GLY A 180 13.04 -12.75 -6.17
CA GLY A 180 12.92 -11.39 -5.69
C GLY A 180 12.17 -11.29 -4.37
N SER A 181 12.78 -10.60 -3.39
CA SER A 181 12.18 -10.39 -2.08
C SER A 181 11.54 -9.00 -1.94
N TYR A 182 10.58 -8.88 -1.02
CA TYR A 182 9.90 -7.63 -0.69
C TYR A 182 10.88 -6.47 -0.44
N LYS A 183 11.93 -6.70 0.39
CA LYS A 183 12.94 -5.67 0.68
C LYS A 183 13.68 -5.20 -0.55
N TRP A 184 13.94 -6.10 -1.52
CA TRP A 184 14.58 -5.73 -2.77
C TRP A 184 13.68 -4.79 -3.59
N PHE A 185 12.38 -5.09 -3.69
CA PHE A 185 11.44 -4.23 -4.41
C PHE A 185 11.30 -2.86 -3.76
N ILE A 186 11.23 -2.79 -2.42
CA ILE A 186 11.24 -1.50 -1.69
C ILE A 186 12.54 -0.73 -1.97
N LYS A 187 13.68 -1.42 -1.98
CA LYS A 187 14.98 -0.80 -2.28
C LYS A 187 15.03 -0.16 -3.67
N GLN A 188 14.33 -0.71 -4.67
CA GLN A 188 14.30 -0.07 -6.01
C GLN A 188 13.76 1.36 -5.93
N PHE A 189 12.72 1.61 -5.14
CA PHE A 189 12.15 2.96 -4.97
C PHE A 189 13.09 3.89 -4.20
N ILE A 190 13.79 3.36 -3.20
CA ILE A 190 14.81 4.13 -2.45
C ILE A 190 15.94 4.54 -3.40
N ASP A 191 16.47 3.60 -4.17
CA ASP A 191 17.59 3.84 -5.07
C ASP A 191 17.19 4.80 -6.21
N MET A 192 15.97 4.68 -6.73
CA MET A 192 15.44 5.59 -7.74
C MET A 192 15.35 7.03 -7.21
N ALA A 193 14.79 7.24 -6.02
CA ALA A 193 14.73 8.58 -5.42
C ALA A 193 16.14 9.18 -5.28
N ARG A 194 17.08 8.42 -4.71
CA ARG A 194 18.46 8.88 -4.54
C ARG A 194 19.20 9.17 -5.84
N LYS A 195 18.95 8.39 -6.88
CA LYS A 195 19.48 8.63 -8.23
C LYS A 195 19.11 10.02 -8.77
N HIS A 196 17.97 10.55 -8.35
CA HIS A 196 17.47 11.86 -8.73
C HIS A 196 17.75 12.95 -7.68
N ASP A 197 18.61 12.69 -6.69
CA ASP A 197 18.84 13.58 -5.55
C ASP A 197 17.56 13.94 -4.79
N ALA A 198 16.57 13.04 -4.81
CA ALA A 198 15.34 13.13 -4.02
C ALA A 198 15.47 12.33 -2.72
N SER A 199 14.68 12.69 -1.73
CA SER A 199 14.70 12.10 -0.40
C SER A 199 13.65 10.99 -0.27
N PRO A 200 14.03 9.69 -0.21
CA PRO A 200 13.07 8.63 0.08
C PRO A 200 12.65 8.67 1.55
N VAL A 201 11.37 8.43 1.80
CA VAL A 201 10.76 8.30 3.13
C VAL A 201 9.89 7.05 3.15
N LEU A 202 10.21 6.11 4.01
CA LEU A 202 9.40 4.90 4.20
C LEU A 202 8.25 5.19 5.16
N VAL A 203 7.08 4.67 4.85
CA VAL A 203 5.91 4.73 5.71
C VAL A 203 5.43 3.31 5.96
N THR A 204 5.35 2.89 7.21
CA THR A 204 4.72 1.60 7.52
C THR A 204 3.21 1.73 7.31
N ALA A 205 2.60 0.73 6.66
CA ALA A 205 1.17 0.77 6.41
C ALA A 205 0.39 0.79 7.75
N PRO A 206 -0.67 1.61 7.87
CA PRO A 206 -1.47 1.64 9.08
C PRO A 206 -2.11 0.28 9.38
N ALA A 207 -2.39 0.01 10.64
CA ALA A 207 -3.03 -1.21 11.08
C ALA A 207 -4.43 -1.35 10.45
N ARG A 208 -4.89 -2.58 10.30
CA ARG A 208 -6.30 -2.90 10.09
C ARG A 208 -7.02 -2.97 11.43
N THR A 209 -8.32 -2.80 11.41
CA THR A 209 -9.13 -2.77 12.64
C THR A 209 -9.66 -4.14 13.03
N PHE A 210 -8.75 -5.14 13.07
CA PHE A 210 -9.02 -6.44 13.67
C PHE A 210 -8.58 -6.42 15.12
N PHE A 211 -9.48 -6.78 16.04
CA PHE A 211 -9.23 -6.76 17.48
C PHE A 211 -9.27 -8.16 18.08
N ASN A 212 -8.46 -8.38 19.10
CA ASN A 212 -8.60 -9.46 20.04
C ASN A 212 -9.74 -9.17 21.04
N ASP A 213 -10.18 -10.17 21.78
CA ASP A 213 -11.23 -10.03 22.79
C ASP A 213 -10.85 -9.05 23.93
N ASP A 214 -9.57 -8.85 24.16
CA ASP A 214 -9.04 -7.90 25.16
C ASP A 214 -8.96 -6.44 24.65
N GLY A 215 -9.37 -6.19 23.41
CA GLY A 215 -9.37 -4.86 22.79
C GLY A 215 -8.04 -4.46 22.14
N THR A 216 -7.03 -5.32 22.16
CA THR A 216 -5.77 -5.09 21.43
C THR A 216 -5.89 -5.40 19.94
N ILE A 217 -5.06 -4.77 19.11
CA ILE A 217 -5.00 -5.07 17.68
C ILE A 217 -4.45 -6.47 17.46
N MET A 218 -5.18 -7.25 16.64
CA MET A 218 -4.88 -8.66 16.40
C MET A 218 -3.66 -8.84 15.50
N ASP A 219 -2.69 -9.65 15.95
CA ASP A 219 -1.58 -10.15 15.13
C ASP A 219 -1.90 -11.58 14.64
N ALA A 220 -2.48 -11.67 13.46
CA ALA A 220 -2.80 -12.95 12.84
C ALA A 220 -2.48 -12.94 11.33
N PRO A 221 -2.23 -14.12 10.72
CA PRO A 221 -2.01 -14.22 9.28
C PRO A 221 -3.10 -13.53 8.47
N GLY A 222 -2.69 -12.69 7.51
CA GLY A 222 -3.61 -11.95 6.65
C GLY A 222 -4.27 -10.73 7.28
N CYS A 223 -4.06 -10.45 8.59
CA CYS A 223 -4.57 -9.25 9.23
C CYS A 223 -3.74 -8.00 8.90
N HIS A 224 -2.42 -8.05 9.06
CA HIS A 224 -1.54 -6.88 8.96
C HIS A 224 -0.28 -7.09 8.12
N GLY A 225 -0.36 -7.86 7.06
CA GLY A 225 0.81 -8.14 6.25
C GLY A 225 1.76 -9.14 6.92
N GLY A 226 1.36 -10.40 6.91
CA GLY A 226 2.13 -11.53 7.40
C GLY A 226 2.04 -11.77 8.91
N ASN A 227 2.59 -12.90 9.34
CA ASN A 227 2.70 -13.29 10.74
C ASN A 227 3.64 -12.35 11.50
N ASN A 228 3.30 -12.04 12.74
CA ASN A 228 4.12 -11.22 13.63
C ASN A 228 4.53 -9.91 12.95
N PHE A 229 3.57 -9.27 12.24
CA PHE A 229 3.77 -8.02 11.51
C PHE A 229 5.01 -8.04 10.60
N SER A 230 5.27 -9.16 9.94
CA SER A 230 6.53 -9.43 9.25
C SER A 230 6.86 -8.42 8.14
N TYR A 231 5.86 -7.95 7.37
CA TYR A 231 6.07 -6.91 6.36
C TYR A 231 6.35 -5.54 6.96
N ILE A 232 5.73 -5.21 8.11
CA ILE A 232 6.03 -4.00 8.87
C ILE A 232 7.47 -4.03 9.39
N ARG A 233 7.89 -5.18 9.95
CA ARG A 233 9.28 -5.38 10.40
C ARG A 233 10.27 -5.27 9.24
N ALA A 234 9.96 -5.86 8.08
CA ALA A 234 10.80 -5.78 6.89
C ALA A 234 10.95 -4.33 6.40
N MET A 235 9.87 -3.53 6.44
CA MET A 235 9.91 -2.11 6.08
C MET A 235 10.83 -1.32 7.04
N ARG A 236 10.75 -1.57 8.34
CA ARG A 236 11.65 -0.95 9.34
C ARG A 236 13.11 -1.37 9.11
N GLN A 237 13.33 -2.68 8.86
CA GLN A 237 14.67 -3.22 8.61
C GLN A 237 15.34 -2.59 7.38
N ILE A 238 14.62 -2.45 6.26
CA ILE A 238 15.23 -1.85 5.05
C ILE A 238 15.49 -0.35 5.26
N GLY A 239 14.67 0.36 6.04
CA GLY A 239 14.94 1.74 6.43
C GLY A 239 16.24 1.86 7.23
N GLU A 240 16.42 1.01 8.23
CA GLU A 240 17.63 0.94 9.04
C GLU A 240 18.87 0.58 8.19
N GLU A 241 18.78 -0.45 7.36
CA GLU A 241 19.88 -0.94 6.51
C GLU A 241 20.32 0.07 5.44
N THR A 242 19.42 0.92 4.99
CA THR A 242 19.69 1.92 3.96
C THR A 242 19.86 3.33 4.51
N GLY A 243 19.69 3.55 5.82
CA GLY A 243 19.66 4.88 6.42
C GLY A 243 18.52 5.75 5.89
N THR A 244 17.38 5.14 5.50
CA THR A 244 16.19 5.84 5.01
C THR A 244 15.24 6.12 6.18
N PRO A 245 14.73 7.36 6.34
CA PRO A 245 13.76 7.67 7.37
C PRO A 245 12.53 6.77 7.29
N VAL A 246 12.05 6.29 8.44
CA VAL A 246 10.82 5.52 8.56
C VAL A 246 9.83 6.30 9.42
N LEU A 247 8.68 6.64 8.87
CA LEU A 247 7.52 7.13 9.61
C LEU A 247 6.68 5.93 10.01
N ASP A 248 6.69 5.60 11.30
CA ASP A 248 6.06 4.38 11.83
C ASP A 248 4.57 4.57 12.06
N LEU A 249 3.84 4.73 10.95
CA LEU A 249 2.39 4.93 10.95
C LEU A 249 1.64 3.70 11.45
N PHE A 250 2.23 2.50 11.35
CA PHE A 250 1.67 1.28 11.92
C PHE A 250 1.53 1.38 13.43
N SER A 251 2.63 1.63 14.15
CA SER A 251 2.59 1.75 15.61
C SER A 251 1.66 2.87 16.06
N TYR A 252 1.71 4.02 15.39
CA TYR A 252 0.79 5.12 15.65
C TYR A 252 -0.68 4.70 15.52
N SER A 253 -1.03 4.02 14.45
CA SER A 253 -2.41 3.59 14.20
C SER A 253 -2.88 2.49 15.15
N VAL A 254 -1.98 1.60 15.60
CA VAL A 254 -2.29 0.61 16.66
C VAL A 254 -2.72 1.33 17.94
N GLU A 255 -1.89 2.24 18.45
CA GLU A 255 -2.20 3.01 19.66
C GLU A 255 -3.51 3.82 19.51
N LEU A 256 -3.72 4.44 18.35
CA LEU A 256 -4.93 5.19 18.05
C LEU A 256 -6.18 4.30 18.06
N PHE A 257 -6.13 3.14 17.39
CA PHE A 257 -7.28 2.27 17.25
C PHE A 257 -7.64 1.57 18.56
N GLU A 258 -6.64 1.15 19.34
CA GLU A 258 -6.85 0.60 20.68
C GLU A 258 -7.48 1.65 21.62
N LYS A 259 -7.08 2.91 21.50
CA LYS A 259 -7.69 4.03 22.26
C LYS A 259 -9.13 4.32 21.83
N ILE A 260 -9.45 4.26 20.53
CA ILE A 260 -10.82 4.42 20.01
C ILE A 260 -11.68 3.24 20.47
N GLY A 261 -11.11 2.03 20.46
CA GLY A 261 -11.75 0.78 20.86
C GLY A 261 -12.65 0.17 19.80
N HIS A 262 -12.82 -1.15 19.92
CA HIS A 262 -13.60 -1.98 19.00
C HIS A 262 -15.00 -1.42 18.70
N ASP A 263 -15.71 -0.96 19.74
CA ASP A 263 -17.11 -0.50 19.61
C ASP A 263 -17.26 0.81 18.85
N ASN A 264 -16.21 1.63 18.77
CA ASN A 264 -16.26 2.95 18.15
C ASN A 264 -15.54 3.01 16.80
N ILE A 265 -14.68 2.06 16.48
CA ILE A 265 -13.81 2.10 15.29
C ILE A 265 -14.60 2.12 13.97
N HIS A 266 -15.81 1.56 13.96
CA HIS A 266 -16.70 1.54 12.80
C HIS A 266 -17.02 2.93 12.23
N ARG A 267 -16.89 3.98 13.05
CA ARG A 267 -17.09 5.39 12.64
C ARG A 267 -16.00 5.87 11.68
N TYR A 268 -14.85 5.21 11.66
CA TYR A 268 -13.65 5.58 10.92
C TYR A 268 -13.31 4.61 9.79
N THR A 269 -14.06 3.52 9.68
CA THR A 269 -13.86 2.51 8.64
C THR A 269 -14.92 2.60 7.55
N SER A 270 -14.62 2.05 6.39
CA SER A 270 -15.53 1.94 5.26
C SER A 270 -16.64 0.92 5.52
N ILE A 271 -17.58 0.83 4.60
CA ILE A 271 -18.70 -0.10 4.63
C ILE A 271 -18.40 -1.31 3.74
N LYS A 272 -18.77 -2.50 4.22
CA LYS A 272 -18.56 -3.76 3.52
C LYS A 272 -19.42 -3.87 2.27
N LYS A 273 -18.77 -4.22 1.15
CA LYS A 273 -19.28 -4.70 -0.14
C LYS A 273 -20.57 -4.12 -0.73
N GLY A 274 -20.43 -3.52 -1.89
CA GLY A 274 -21.54 -3.19 -2.81
C GLY A 274 -22.19 -1.83 -2.58
N ILE A 275 -21.99 -1.24 -1.40
CA ILE A 275 -22.58 0.03 -0.99
C ILE A 275 -21.45 1.06 -0.75
N ASN A 276 -20.49 1.11 -1.65
CA ASN A 276 -19.37 2.08 -1.51
C ASN A 276 -19.64 3.38 -2.28
N LYS A 277 -20.91 3.65 -2.64
CA LYS A 277 -21.30 4.83 -3.40
C LYS A 277 -22.48 5.53 -2.74
N GLY A 278 -22.42 6.81 -2.65
CA GLY A 278 -23.47 7.67 -2.11
C GLY A 278 -22.93 9.03 -1.71
N LYS A 279 -23.81 9.92 -1.24
CA LYS A 279 -23.39 11.22 -0.73
C LYS A 279 -22.84 11.07 0.68
N TRP A 280 -21.63 11.50 0.88
CA TRP A 280 -21.00 11.63 2.19
C TRP A 280 -21.41 12.98 2.83
N PRO A 281 -21.73 13.05 4.14
CA PRO A 281 -21.81 11.97 5.15
C PRO A 281 -23.18 11.30 5.24
N ASP A 282 -24.25 11.91 4.72
CA ASP A 282 -25.64 11.55 5.02
C ASP A 282 -26.00 10.13 4.60
N ASP A 283 -25.63 9.74 3.41
CA ASP A 283 -25.93 8.39 2.90
C ASP A 283 -25.06 7.32 3.60
N PHE A 284 -23.83 7.67 3.97
CA PHE A 284 -22.94 6.78 4.72
C PHE A 284 -23.54 6.42 6.08
N LEU A 285 -23.99 7.41 6.85
CA LEU A 285 -24.59 7.19 8.17
C LEU A 285 -25.90 6.41 8.07
N LYS A 286 -26.71 6.65 7.04
CA LYS A 286 -27.93 5.88 6.78
C LYS A 286 -27.64 4.42 6.45
N GLU A 287 -26.62 4.18 5.63
CA GLU A 287 -26.20 2.80 5.29
C GLU A 287 -25.64 2.08 6.51
N LEU A 288 -24.79 2.75 7.29
CA LEU A 288 -24.20 2.18 8.50
C LEU A 288 -25.26 1.82 9.55
N ALA A 289 -26.37 2.54 9.58
CA ALA A 289 -27.48 2.30 10.50
C ALA A 289 -28.39 1.11 10.12
N LYS A 290 -28.22 0.54 8.92
CA LYS A 290 -28.99 -0.64 8.49
C LYS A 290 -28.54 -1.90 9.21
N PRO A 291 -29.46 -2.79 9.66
CA PRO A 291 -29.11 -3.99 10.43
C PRO A 291 -28.11 -4.93 9.77
N ASP A 292 -28.11 -4.98 8.42
CA ASP A 292 -27.26 -5.86 7.63
C ASP A 292 -25.96 -5.21 7.14
N THR A 293 -25.74 -3.95 7.48
CA THR A 293 -24.52 -3.23 7.08
C THR A 293 -23.43 -3.48 8.10
N VAL A 294 -22.32 -4.07 7.64
CA VAL A 294 -21.15 -4.33 8.47
C VAL A 294 -20.04 -3.39 8.02
N SER A 295 -19.40 -2.71 8.98
CA SER A 295 -18.18 -1.97 8.71
C SER A 295 -17.08 -2.94 8.23
N GLU A 296 -16.19 -2.43 7.40
CA GLU A 296 -15.05 -3.19 6.91
C GLU A 296 -13.84 -2.92 7.83
N ASN A 297 -12.97 -3.92 8.00
CA ASN A 297 -11.81 -3.82 8.90
C ASN A 297 -10.53 -3.32 8.19
N THR A 298 -10.60 -3.01 6.89
CA THR A 298 -9.40 -2.75 6.08
C THR A 298 -9.32 -1.32 5.60
N HIS A 299 -10.40 -0.73 5.11
CA HIS A 299 -10.38 0.60 4.50
C HIS A 299 -10.99 1.66 5.41
N PHE A 300 -10.44 2.85 5.30
CA PHE A 300 -10.97 4.01 6.02
C PHE A 300 -12.06 4.72 5.22
N ASN A 301 -12.99 5.35 5.91
CA ASN A 301 -13.80 6.42 5.37
C ASN A 301 -13.04 7.76 5.44
N LYS A 302 -13.67 8.86 5.08
CA LYS A 302 -13.03 10.20 5.07
C LYS A 302 -12.48 10.61 6.43
N ASP A 303 -13.22 10.34 7.50
CA ASP A 303 -12.82 10.72 8.86
C ASP A 303 -11.64 9.88 9.34
N GLY A 304 -11.68 8.56 9.09
CA GLY A 304 -10.56 7.68 9.40
C GLY A 304 -9.30 8.01 8.61
N ALA A 305 -9.44 8.28 7.32
CA ALA A 305 -8.31 8.68 6.49
C ALA A 305 -7.72 10.03 6.94
N MET A 306 -8.55 10.95 7.42
CA MET A 306 -8.09 12.22 7.99
C MET A 306 -7.29 11.99 9.27
N LEU A 307 -7.79 11.17 10.21
CA LEU A 307 -7.05 10.81 11.44
C LEU A 307 -5.69 10.19 11.14
N ILE A 308 -5.63 9.31 10.15
CA ILE A 308 -4.35 8.71 9.73
C ILE A 308 -3.42 9.75 9.09
N THR A 309 -3.96 10.72 8.35
CA THR A 309 -3.17 11.83 7.79
C THR A 309 -2.60 12.71 8.91
N GLU A 310 -3.41 13.06 9.91
CA GLU A 310 -2.98 13.81 11.09
C GLU A 310 -1.85 13.08 11.83
N GLY A 311 -1.99 11.76 12.01
CA GLY A 311 -0.94 10.93 12.59
C GLY A 311 0.36 10.94 11.79
N LEU A 312 0.28 10.87 10.47
CA LEU A 312 1.47 10.97 9.61
C LEU A 312 2.14 12.34 9.75
N VAL A 313 1.36 13.43 9.78
CA VAL A 313 1.88 14.79 9.97
C VAL A 313 2.53 14.93 11.35
N GLU A 314 1.93 14.37 12.39
CA GLU A 314 2.50 14.34 13.73
C GLU A 314 3.84 13.60 13.76
N LEU A 315 3.95 12.45 13.10
CA LEU A 315 5.19 11.70 12.95
C LEU A 315 6.27 12.49 12.21
N ILE A 316 5.91 13.23 11.16
CA ILE A 316 6.83 14.13 10.46
C ILE A 316 7.32 15.21 11.44
N LEU A 317 6.42 15.91 12.13
CA LEU A 317 6.76 17.02 13.05
C LEU A 317 7.65 16.57 14.22
N LYS A 318 7.40 15.38 14.77
CA LYS A 318 8.16 14.82 15.90
C LYS A 318 9.47 14.16 15.51
N SER A 319 9.70 13.94 14.22
CA SER A 319 10.90 13.27 13.75
C SER A 319 12.15 14.10 14.05
N LYS A 320 13.17 13.44 14.60
CA LYS A 320 14.50 14.02 14.81
C LYS A 320 15.46 13.72 13.65
N ASN A 321 14.98 13.07 12.58
CA ASN A 321 15.81 12.75 11.44
C ASN A 321 16.11 14.02 10.62
N PRO A 322 17.38 14.41 10.45
CA PRO A 322 17.74 15.63 9.73
C PRO A 322 17.28 15.65 8.27
N GLN A 323 17.09 14.49 7.64
CA GLN A 323 16.58 14.39 6.26
C GLN A 323 15.12 14.89 6.15
N LEU A 324 14.38 15.02 7.26
CA LEU A 324 12.99 15.50 7.28
C LEU A 324 12.84 16.97 7.69
N CYS A 325 13.93 17.68 8.02
CA CYS A 325 13.87 19.07 8.51
C CYS A 325 13.21 20.02 7.49
N GLU A 326 13.55 19.90 6.21
CA GLU A 326 12.93 20.73 5.16
C GLU A 326 11.46 20.39 4.97
N LEU A 327 11.10 19.09 5.02
CA LEU A 327 9.73 18.63 4.95
C LEU A 327 8.90 19.18 6.13
N GLN A 328 9.44 19.16 7.36
CA GLN A 328 8.82 19.79 8.54
C GLN A 328 8.56 21.27 8.33
N SER A 329 9.53 21.99 7.76
CA SER A 329 9.41 23.43 7.47
C SER A 329 8.39 23.74 6.36
N ALA A 330 8.02 22.75 5.55
CA ALA A 330 7.04 22.87 4.49
C ALA A 330 5.59 22.70 4.97
N LEU A 331 5.39 22.20 6.20
CA LEU A 331 4.06 22.11 6.81
C LEU A 331 3.52 23.48 7.20
N LEU A 332 2.20 23.62 7.25
CA LEU A 332 1.51 24.81 7.76
C LEU A 332 1.83 25.01 9.26
N HIS A 333 1.90 26.24 9.71
CA HIS A 333 1.96 26.55 11.13
C HIS A 333 0.59 26.26 11.77
N ASN A 334 0.56 25.57 12.91
CA ASN A 334 -0.65 25.21 13.69
C ASN A 334 -1.56 24.18 12.99
N VAL A 335 -0.99 23.13 12.45
CA VAL A 335 -1.74 22.06 11.74
C VAL A 335 -2.30 20.96 12.65
N LEU A 336 -1.90 20.90 13.93
CA LEU A 336 -2.39 19.93 14.94
C LEU A 336 -2.89 20.65 16.18
#